data_2f33b5034966e4ff8ec0bf8762b2f8ec
#
_entry.id   2f33b5034966e4ff8ec0bf8762b2f8ec
#
_cell.length_a   1.000
_cell.length_b   1.000
_cell.length_c   1.000
_cell.angle_alpha   90.00
_cell.angle_beta   90.00
_cell.angle_gamma   90.00
#
_symmetry.space_group_name_H-M   'P 1'
#
loop_
_entity.id
_entity.type
_entity.pdbx_description
1 polymer ?
#
loop_
_entity_poly.entity_id
_entity_poly.type
_entity_poly.pdbx_seq_one_letter_code
_entity_poly.pdbx_strand_id
1 'polypeptide(L)'
;LTLLQINGGGFAGYVSGDTYVETDCQLTAHDIYGAGLGALPYGDYTDGSTYDFGTVKGKSTVFVKAGTFEGNVYGGGAGIESVWKDGSYVDFPNMAHVEKTDVHLYGRPFTYKGTNSRIDRTLVFGSVYGGGDVANVGSVKADAATFSRDNYANPSNRTTLLNIRGGSIMDGVFAGGKGRSVSKCADYKTLGGIYGNTCLIIDRPVMRYPYWDDANKQYLSPSDDANMAHPEDDNNKDVYSYFMERIYGGCQNG
;
A
#
# COMPACT_ATOMS: atom_id res chain seq x y z
N LEU A 1 -14.88 11.77 -9.42
CA LEU A 1 -13.95 12.59 -8.64
C LEU A 1 -12.54 12.08 -8.89
N THR A 2 -11.66 12.96 -9.33
CA THR A 2 -10.23 12.66 -9.51
C THR A 2 -9.43 13.42 -8.47
N LEU A 3 -8.57 12.72 -7.74
CA LEU A 3 -7.73 13.25 -6.67
C LEU A 3 -6.26 12.95 -6.98
N LEU A 4 -5.37 13.86 -6.63
CA LEU A 4 -3.94 13.60 -6.72
C LEU A 4 -3.53 12.54 -5.68
N GLN A 5 -4.05 12.66 -4.46
CA GLN A 5 -3.59 11.86 -3.33
C GLN A 5 -4.65 11.82 -2.22
N ILE A 6 -4.72 10.69 -1.51
CA ILE A 6 -5.51 10.52 -0.29
C ILE A 6 -4.56 10.18 0.85
N ASN A 7 -4.62 10.93 1.95
CA ASN A 7 -3.80 10.70 3.13
C ASN A 7 -4.68 10.53 4.37
N GLY A 8 -4.39 9.51 5.17
CA GLY A 8 -5.05 9.30 6.46
C GLY A 8 -4.57 10.23 7.55
N GLY A 9 -3.28 10.59 7.51
CA GLY A 9 -2.66 11.55 8.42
C GLY A 9 -2.58 12.97 7.84
N GLY A 10 -1.88 13.85 8.55
CA GLY A 10 -1.71 15.24 8.15
C GLY A 10 -0.58 15.46 7.15
N PHE A 11 -0.65 16.57 6.40
CA PHE A 11 0.51 17.11 5.70
C PHE A 11 1.39 17.81 6.74
N ALA A 12 2.60 17.32 6.94
CA ALA A 12 3.53 17.78 7.99
C ALA A 12 2.92 17.80 9.41
N GLY A 13 1.69 17.34 9.59
CA GLY A 13 0.99 17.30 10.86
C GLY A 13 1.29 16.02 11.63
N TYR A 14 0.99 16.04 12.93
CA TYR A 14 1.18 14.92 13.84
C TYR A 14 -0.16 14.35 14.28
N VAL A 15 -0.31 13.03 14.26
CA VAL A 15 -1.49 12.33 14.77
C VAL A 15 -1.05 11.48 15.97
N SER A 16 -1.60 11.79 17.16
CA SER A 16 -1.27 11.06 18.40
C SER A 16 -1.95 9.69 18.54
N GLY A 17 -2.97 9.43 17.75
CA GLY A 17 -3.74 8.20 17.73
C GLY A 17 -3.63 7.46 16.41
N ASP A 18 -4.71 6.76 16.05
CA ASP A 18 -4.83 5.97 14.85
C ASP A 18 -5.35 6.79 13.66
N THR A 19 -5.13 6.29 12.44
CA THR A 19 -5.75 6.80 11.23
C THR A 19 -6.56 5.72 10.54
N TYR A 20 -7.61 6.14 9.83
CA TYR A 20 -8.49 5.26 9.08
C TYR A 20 -8.84 5.89 7.74
N VAL A 21 -8.57 5.18 6.66
CA VAL A 21 -8.92 5.56 5.29
C VAL A 21 -9.80 4.48 4.70
N GLU A 22 -10.96 4.86 4.20
CA GLU A 22 -11.85 3.94 3.49
C GLU A 22 -12.29 4.55 2.17
N THR A 23 -12.23 3.76 1.10
CA THR A 23 -12.80 4.09 -0.20
C THR A 23 -13.84 3.04 -0.57
N ASP A 24 -15.09 3.45 -0.72
CA ASP A 24 -16.23 2.58 -1.11
C ASP A 24 -17.07 3.24 -2.21
N CYS A 25 -16.46 4.03 -3.07
CA CYS A 25 -17.11 4.68 -4.21
C CYS A 25 -16.22 4.66 -5.44
N GLN A 26 -16.81 4.88 -6.61
CA GLN A 26 -16.07 5.04 -7.85
C GLN A 26 -15.38 6.42 -7.86
N LEU A 27 -14.17 6.46 -7.41
CA LEU A 27 -13.27 7.61 -7.46
C LEU A 27 -12.02 7.25 -8.25
N THR A 28 -11.32 8.25 -8.74
CA THR A 28 -9.96 8.09 -9.27
C THR A 28 -9.01 8.89 -8.39
N ALA A 29 -7.93 8.25 -7.94
CA ALA A 29 -6.84 8.91 -7.24
C ALA A 29 -5.50 8.39 -7.78
N HIS A 30 -4.43 9.19 -7.62
CA HIS A 30 -3.11 8.68 -7.97
C HIS A 30 -2.64 7.73 -6.87
N ASP A 31 -2.43 8.20 -5.66
CA ASP A 31 -1.94 7.40 -4.54
C ASP A 31 -2.86 7.43 -3.32
N ILE A 32 -2.80 6.37 -2.51
CA ILE A 32 -3.33 6.35 -1.13
C ILE A 32 -2.18 6.12 -0.15
N TYR A 33 -2.18 6.90 0.93
CA TYR A 33 -1.33 6.70 2.10
C TYR A 33 -2.19 6.61 3.36
N GLY A 34 -2.00 5.56 4.11
CA GLY A 34 -2.74 5.37 5.36
C GLY A 34 -2.30 6.31 6.48
N ALA A 35 -1.05 6.76 6.46
CA ALA A 35 -0.52 7.74 7.40
C ALA A 35 -0.34 9.12 6.75
N GLY A 36 0.56 9.93 7.28
CA GLY A 36 0.74 11.31 6.82
C GLY A 36 1.74 11.48 5.68
N LEU A 37 1.87 12.71 5.27
CA LEU A 37 2.85 13.18 4.31
C LEU A 37 3.93 13.98 5.03
N GLY A 38 5.18 13.58 4.89
CA GLY A 38 6.33 14.33 5.36
C GLY A 38 6.54 15.64 4.59
N ALA A 39 7.21 16.58 5.20
CA ALA A 39 7.59 17.84 4.56
C ALA A 39 9.03 18.20 4.91
N LEU A 40 9.79 18.74 3.96
CA LEU A 40 11.15 19.20 4.23
C LEU A 40 11.13 20.28 5.31
N PRO A 41 12.00 20.17 6.32
CA PRO A 41 12.13 21.22 7.32
C PRO A 41 12.62 22.51 6.67
N TYR A 42 12.17 23.63 7.22
CA TYR A 42 12.64 24.95 6.80
C TYR A 42 13.98 25.27 7.50
N GLY A 43 14.94 25.76 6.75
CA GLY A 43 16.25 26.15 7.27
C GLY A 43 17.35 25.11 7.07
N ASP A 44 18.43 25.24 7.82
CA ASP A 44 19.55 24.31 7.74
C ASP A 44 19.31 23.05 8.58
N TYR A 45 19.52 21.91 7.95
CA TYR A 45 19.49 20.61 8.59
C TYR A 45 20.71 19.78 8.16
N THR A 46 21.36 19.17 9.13
CA THR A 46 22.50 18.27 8.92
C THR A 46 22.15 16.83 9.30
N ASP A 47 21.13 16.66 10.12
CA ASP A 47 20.61 15.37 10.58
C ASP A 47 19.08 15.37 10.42
N GLY A 48 18.58 14.54 9.50
CA GLY A 48 17.17 14.38 9.24
C GLY A 48 16.43 13.53 10.27
N SER A 49 17.14 12.81 11.15
CA SER A 49 16.55 11.91 12.14
C SER A 49 15.77 12.62 13.25
N THR A 50 15.99 13.92 13.42
CA THR A 50 15.31 14.77 14.41
C THR A 50 13.92 15.22 13.98
N TYR A 51 13.55 15.02 12.72
CA TYR A 51 12.27 15.49 12.15
C TYR A 51 11.29 14.33 12.00
N ASP A 52 10.08 14.53 12.49
CA ASP A 52 8.99 13.53 12.52
C ASP A 52 7.67 14.04 11.93
N PHE A 53 7.73 15.00 11.01
CA PHE A 53 6.54 15.56 10.35
C PHE A 53 5.74 14.49 9.62
N GLY A 54 4.41 14.58 9.70
CA GLY A 54 3.50 13.61 9.09
C GLY A 54 3.34 12.30 9.87
N THR A 55 3.92 12.20 11.07
CA THR A 55 3.94 10.98 11.88
C THR A 55 2.57 10.65 12.47
N VAL A 56 2.25 9.35 12.51
CA VAL A 56 1.10 8.75 13.18
C VAL A 56 1.61 7.82 14.29
N LYS A 57 1.32 8.12 15.54
CA LYS A 57 1.82 7.33 16.69
C LYS A 57 1.06 6.03 16.94
N GLY A 58 -0.11 5.90 16.36
CA GLY A 58 -0.90 4.69 16.45
C GLY A 58 -0.80 3.81 15.22
N LYS A 59 -1.90 3.17 14.89
CA LYS A 59 -2.07 2.32 13.74
C LYS A 59 -2.73 3.07 12.59
N SER A 60 -2.24 2.85 11.39
CA SER A 60 -2.92 3.24 10.17
C SER A 60 -3.72 2.06 9.61
N THR A 61 -4.96 2.30 9.25
CA THR A 61 -5.82 1.31 8.61
C THR A 61 -6.34 1.83 7.28
N VAL A 62 -6.14 1.06 6.22
CA VAL A 62 -6.59 1.39 4.86
C VAL A 62 -7.53 0.31 4.37
N PHE A 63 -8.77 0.67 4.06
CA PHE A 63 -9.74 -0.19 3.41
C PHE A 63 -10.04 0.31 2.01
N VAL A 64 -9.62 -0.43 1.00
CA VAL A 64 -9.93 -0.14 -0.40
C VAL A 64 -11.01 -1.10 -0.87
N LYS A 65 -12.24 -0.64 -0.94
CA LYS A 65 -13.41 -1.42 -1.38
C LYS A 65 -13.84 -1.10 -2.81
N ALA A 66 -13.50 0.10 -3.27
CA ALA A 66 -13.74 0.54 -4.63
C ALA A 66 -12.83 1.72 -4.99
N GLY A 67 -12.60 1.93 -6.29
CA GLY A 67 -11.85 3.06 -6.84
C GLY A 67 -10.79 2.62 -7.85
N THR A 68 -10.31 3.59 -8.62
CA THR A 68 -9.19 3.43 -9.55
C THR A 68 -8.02 4.25 -9.05
N PHE A 69 -6.89 3.58 -8.86
CA PHE A 69 -5.66 4.19 -8.34
C PHE A 69 -4.59 4.10 -9.42
N GLU A 70 -4.25 5.25 -10.00
CA GLU A 70 -3.28 5.35 -11.11
C GLU A 70 -1.84 5.10 -10.64
N GLY A 71 -1.57 5.33 -9.36
CA GLY A 71 -0.32 5.03 -8.68
C GLY A 71 -0.46 3.85 -7.71
N ASN A 72 -0.10 4.05 -6.46
CA ASN A 72 0.08 3.00 -5.47
C ASN A 72 -0.87 3.14 -4.27
N VAL A 73 -1.00 2.04 -3.52
CA VAL A 73 -1.66 2.01 -2.22
C VAL A 73 -0.64 1.67 -1.14
N TYR A 74 -0.52 2.51 -0.12
CA TYR A 74 0.40 2.35 0.99
C TYR A 74 -0.34 2.30 2.33
N GLY A 75 0.02 1.34 3.17
CA GLY A 75 -0.45 1.30 4.55
C GLY A 75 0.15 2.39 5.42
N GLY A 76 1.40 2.73 5.18
CA GLY A 76 2.14 3.78 5.87
C GLY A 76 2.03 5.15 5.23
N GLY A 77 2.97 6.02 5.56
CA GLY A 77 3.01 7.38 5.07
C GLY A 77 3.90 7.58 3.84
N ALA A 78 3.79 8.75 3.25
CA ALA A 78 4.74 9.25 2.28
C ALA A 78 5.86 10.00 3.01
N GLY A 79 6.98 9.35 3.20
CA GLY A 79 8.17 9.98 3.73
C GLY A 79 8.79 10.98 2.76
N ILE A 80 9.99 11.42 3.06
CA ILE A 80 10.78 12.30 2.21
C ILE A 80 11.95 11.52 1.65
N GLU A 81 12.20 11.71 0.36
CA GLU A 81 13.41 11.21 -0.28
C GLU A 81 14.65 11.84 0.37
N SER A 82 15.75 11.10 0.34
CA SER A 82 17.03 11.63 0.78
C SER A 82 17.39 12.90 0.02
N VAL A 83 17.84 13.89 0.73
CA VAL A 83 18.25 15.19 0.15
C VAL A 83 19.76 15.24 0.03
N TRP A 84 20.25 15.57 -1.17
CA TRP A 84 21.69 15.81 -1.37
C TRP A 84 22.07 17.17 -0.79
N LYS A 85 22.96 17.17 0.19
CA LYS A 85 23.43 18.37 0.87
C LYS A 85 24.91 18.24 1.23
N ASP A 86 25.71 19.25 0.95
CA ASP A 86 27.11 19.38 1.34
C ASP A 86 27.98 18.13 1.03
N GLY A 87 27.74 17.47 -0.10
CA GLY A 87 28.51 16.31 -0.55
C GLY A 87 28.04 14.95 -0.02
N SER A 88 26.89 14.89 0.67
CA SER A 88 26.29 13.65 1.18
C SER A 88 24.78 13.67 1.09
N TYR A 89 24.14 12.47 1.17
CA TYR A 89 22.70 12.37 1.34
C TYR A 89 22.34 12.53 2.82
N VAL A 90 21.26 13.26 3.08
CA VAL A 90 20.61 13.36 4.39
C VAL A 90 19.29 12.61 4.31
N ASP A 91 19.13 11.59 5.13
CA ASP A 91 17.91 10.77 5.23
C ASP A 91 17.00 11.31 6.36
N PHE A 92 15.69 11.13 6.19
CA PHE A 92 14.66 11.53 7.15
C PHE A 92 13.86 10.33 7.63
N PRO A 93 14.47 9.44 8.44
CA PRO A 93 13.89 8.13 8.76
C PRO A 93 12.61 8.20 9.61
N ASN A 94 12.36 9.30 10.30
CA ASN A 94 11.18 9.47 11.16
C ASN A 94 10.04 10.26 10.49
N MET A 95 10.25 10.71 9.24
CA MET A 95 9.21 11.42 8.49
C MET A 95 8.06 10.49 8.10
N ALA A 96 6.84 10.94 8.35
CA ALA A 96 5.61 10.22 8.06
C ALA A 96 5.58 8.78 8.63
N HIS A 97 6.34 8.56 9.69
CA HIS A 97 6.42 7.29 10.42
C HIS A 97 5.04 6.86 10.95
N VAL A 98 4.81 5.56 11.06
CA VAL A 98 3.63 4.98 11.71
C VAL A 98 4.02 3.72 12.48
N GLU A 99 3.40 3.48 13.64
CA GLU A 99 3.77 2.32 14.47
C GLU A 99 3.28 0.99 13.90
N LYS A 100 2.10 0.97 13.28
CA LYS A 100 1.53 -0.24 12.66
C LYS A 100 0.68 0.11 11.46
N THR A 101 0.56 -0.86 10.55
CA THR A 101 -0.33 -0.71 9.38
C THR A 101 -1.18 -1.94 9.17
N ASP A 102 -2.45 -1.72 8.84
CA ASP A 102 -3.36 -2.73 8.33
C ASP A 102 -3.92 -2.25 6.99
N VAL A 103 -3.64 -2.96 5.90
CA VAL A 103 -4.15 -2.68 4.56
C VAL A 103 -5.07 -3.81 4.12
N HIS A 104 -6.27 -3.46 3.73
CA HIS A 104 -7.27 -4.40 3.24
C HIS A 104 -7.75 -3.97 1.86
N LEU A 105 -7.50 -4.81 0.88
CA LEU A 105 -7.98 -4.61 -0.48
C LEU A 105 -9.13 -5.58 -0.76
N TYR A 106 -10.29 -5.03 -1.11
CA TYR A 106 -11.47 -5.79 -1.49
C TYR A 106 -11.84 -5.43 -2.92
N GLY A 107 -12.18 -6.43 -3.72
CA GLY A 107 -12.91 -6.22 -4.96
C GLY A 107 -14.38 -6.54 -4.71
N ARG A 108 -15.28 -5.63 -5.07
CA ARG A 108 -16.71 -5.93 -5.13
C ARG A 108 -17.14 -5.89 -6.58
N PRO A 109 -17.57 -7.00 -7.16
CA PRO A 109 -18.15 -6.97 -8.48
C PRO A 109 -19.40 -6.09 -8.45
N PHE A 110 -19.58 -5.28 -9.47
CA PHE A 110 -20.83 -4.56 -9.65
C PHE A 110 -21.34 -4.71 -11.08
N THR A 111 -22.65 -4.70 -11.23
CA THR A 111 -23.29 -4.75 -12.55
C THR A 111 -23.39 -3.34 -13.11
N TYR A 112 -22.72 -3.08 -14.22
CA TYR A 112 -22.79 -1.79 -14.89
C TYR A 112 -24.02 -1.72 -15.80
N LYS A 113 -24.91 -0.77 -15.56
CA LYS A 113 -26.10 -0.44 -16.40
C LYS A 113 -26.94 -1.67 -16.81
N GLY A 114 -27.08 -2.65 -15.94
CA GLY A 114 -27.91 -3.82 -16.24
C GLY A 114 -27.30 -4.80 -17.22
N THR A 115 -26.05 -4.65 -17.58
CA THR A 115 -25.29 -5.64 -18.34
C THR A 115 -24.72 -6.69 -17.40
N ASN A 116 -24.53 -7.92 -17.88
CA ASN A 116 -23.86 -8.98 -17.10
C ASN A 116 -22.36 -8.76 -16.97
N SER A 117 -21.82 -7.63 -17.41
CA SER A 117 -20.42 -7.30 -17.26
C SER A 117 -20.13 -6.93 -15.80
N ARG A 118 -19.34 -7.73 -15.15
CA ARG A 118 -18.83 -7.51 -13.80
C ARG A 118 -17.53 -6.76 -13.93
N ILE A 119 -17.49 -5.52 -13.48
CA ILE A 119 -16.28 -4.72 -13.40
C ILE A 119 -15.81 -4.79 -11.96
N ASP A 120 -14.55 -5.14 -11.75
CA ASP A 120 -13.94 -5.02 -10.44
C ASP A 120 -13.96 -3.55 -10.00
N ARG A 121 -14.49 -3.28 -8.82
CA ARG A 121 -14.61 -1.92 -8.29
C ARG A 121 -13.30 -1.35 -7.79
N THR A 122 -12.26 -2.18 -7.66
CA THR A 122 -10.94 -1.79 -7.20
C THR A 122 -9.91 -2.12 -8.26
N LEU A 123 -9.27 -1.08 -8.79
CA LEU A 123 -8.18 -1.19 -9.76
C LEU A 123 -6.99 -0.36 -9.27
N VAL A 124 -5.83 -0.99 -9.12
CA VAL A 124 -4.56 -0.35 -8.77
C VAL A 124 -3.59 -0.55 -9.93
N PHE A 125 -3.24 0.51 -10.64
CA PHE A 125 -2.28 0.45 -11.75
C PHE A 125 -0.83 0.26 -11.29
N GLY A 126 -0.50 0.76 -10.12
CA GLY A 126 0.79 0.52 -9.48
C GLY A 126 0.76 -0.69 -8.56
N SER A 127 1.47 -0.56 -7.46
CA SER A 127 1.66 -1.60 -6.45
C SER A 127 0.87 -1.32 -5.17
N VAL A 128 0.68 -2.38 -4.37
CA VAL A 128 0.09 -2.29 -3.03
C VAL A 128 1.16 -2.66 -2.00
N TYR A 129 1.37 -1.76 -1.03
CA TYR A 129 2.37 -1.89 0.03
C TYR A 129 1.71 -1.95 1.40
N GLY A 130 2.11 -2.90 2.23
CA GLY A 130 1.74 -2.94 3.64
C GLY A 130 2.37 -1.79 4.43
N GLY A 131 3.58 -1.38 4.05
CA GLY A 131 4.32 -0.26 4.63
C GLY A 131 4.14 1.08 3.93
N GLY A 132 5.09 1.99 4.14
CA GLY A 132 5.11 3.31 3.51
C GLY A 132 5.85 3.36 2.18
N ASP A 133 5.85 4.54 1.54
CA ASP A 133 6.68 4.78 0.36
C ASP A 133 8.17 4.82 0.76
N VAL A 134 8.65 5.91 1.31
CA VAL A 134 9.98 5.98 1.95
C VAL A 134 9.87 6.14 3.48
N ALA A 135 8.66 6.20 4.02
CA ALA A 135 8.39 6.27 5.46
C ALA A 135 8.54 4.89 6.11
N ASN A 136 9.16 4.87 7.26
CA ASN A 136 9.34 3.66 8.06
C ASN A 136 8.05 3.28 8.82
N VAL A 137 7.90 1.99 9.12
CA VAL A 137 6.81 1.47 9.96
C VAL A 137 7.39 0.67 11.12
N GLY A 138 6.85 0.94 12.32
CA GLY A 138 7.32 0.33 13.56
C GLY A 138 8.51 1.04 14.17
N SER A 139 8.66 0.92 15.48
CA SER A 139 9.72 1.60 16.23
C SER A 139 10.61 0.64 16.99
N VAL A 140 10.16 -0.59 17.20
CA VAL A 140 10.87 -1.58 18.02
C VAL A 140 11.08 -2.84 17.21
N LYS A 141 12.28 -3.35 17.24
CA LYS A 141 12.61 -4.64 16.66
C LYS A 141 11.71 -5.71 17.29
N ALA A 142 10.74 -6.20 16.53
CA ALA A 142 9.86 -7.24 16.98
C ALA A 142 10.65 -8.52 17.23
N ASP A 143 10.31 -9.24 18.30
CA ASP A 143 10.88 -10.55 18.56
C ASP A 143 10.37 -11.55 17.51
N ALA A 144 11.24 -11.90 16.57
CA ALA A 144 10.91 -12.84 15.49
C ALA A 144 10.54 -14.23 16.02
N ALA A 145 10.94 -14.59 17.24
CA ALA A 145 10.67 -15.90 17.82
C ALA A 145 9.19 -16.08 18.17
N THR A 146 8.42 -15.00 18.35
CA THR A 146 6.99 -15.05 18.69
C THR A 146 6.08 -15.03 17.47
N PHE A 147 6.60 -14.73 16.28
CA PHE A 147 5.79 -14.65 15.06
C PHE A 147 5.69 -16.02 14.37
N SER A 148 4.49 -16.55 14.28
CA SER A 148 4.22 -17.84 13.66
C SER A 148 2.91 -17.81 12.89
N ARG A 149 2.66 -18.88 12.10
CA ARG A 149 1.39 -19.06 11.40
C ARG A 149 0.20 -19.05 12.35
N ASP A 150 0.36 -19.58 13.55
CA ASP A 150 -0.75 -19.76 14.49
C ASP A 150 -1.09 -18.48 15.25
N ASN A 151 -0.19 -17.50 15.26
CA ASN A 151 -0.36 -16.25 16.03
C ASN A 151 -0.31 -14.96 15.21
N TYR A 152 -0.18 -15.03 13.86
CA TYR A 152 -0.11 -13.84 13.01
C TYR A 152 -1.37 -12.95 13.11
N ALA A 153 -2.51 -13.56 13.40
CA ALA A 153 -3.77 -12.84 13.54
C ALA A 153 -3.79 -11.89 14.75
N ASN A 154 -2.95 -12.15 15.76
CA ASN A 154 -2.82 -11.24 16.90
C ASN A 154 -2.10 -9.93 16.47
N PRO A 155 -2.75 -8.77 16.58
CA PRO A 155 -2.16 -7.48 16.21
C PRO A 155 -0.86 -7.15 16.94
N SER A 156 -0.61 -7.75 18.11
CA SER A 156 0.63 -7.55 18.87
C SER A 156 1.84 -8.22 18.22
N ASN A 157 1.62 -9.21 17.36
CA ASN A 157 2.69 -10.02 16.76
C ASN A 157 3.09 -9.54 15.37
N ARG A 158 2.42 -8.54 14.81
CA ARG A 158 2.73 -8.00 13.49
C ARG A 158 2.86 -6.48 13.53
N THR A 159 3.72 -5.96 12.68
CA THR A 159 3.88 -4.53 12.44
C THR A 159 3.08 -4.10 11.23
N THR A 160 3.11 -4.90 10.15
CA THR A 160 2.29 -4.66 8.96
C THR A 160 1.38 -5.85 8.68
N LEU A 161 0.16 -5.57 8.25
CA LEU A 161 -0.75 -6.51 7.62
C LEU A 161 -1.13 -6.00 6.24
N LEU A 162 -0.95 -6.84 5.24
CA LEU A 162 -1.52 -6.65 3.91
C LEU A 162 -2.44 -7.82 3.60
N ASN A 163 -3.74 -7.54 3.52
CA ASN A 163 -4.78 -8.54 3.30
C ASN A 163 -5.51 -8.25 1.98
N ILE A 164 -5.23 -9.06 0.97
CA ILE A 164 -5.79 -8.95 -0.37
C ILE A 164 -6.91 -9.98 -0.53
N ARG A 165 -8.13 -9.49 -0.65
CA ARG A 165 -9.35 -10.31 -0.80
C ARG A 165 -10.12 -10.01 -2.09
N GLY A 166 -9.53 -9.27 -2.99
CA GLY A 166 -10.11 -8.90 -4.27
C GLY A 166 -9.39 -7.72 -4.86
N GLY A 167 -9.82 -7.26 -6.03
CA GLY A 167 -9.21 -6.15 -6.74
C GLY A 167 -8.19 -6.60 -7.78
N SER A 168 -7.93 -5.72 -8.72
CA SER A 168 -6.93 -5.90 -9.77
C SER A 168 -5.72 -5.04 -9.47
N ILE A 169 -4.54 -5.67 -9.39
CA ILE A 169 -3.27 -5.00 -9.10
C ILE A 169 -2.33 -5.24 -10.28
N MET A 170 -1.91 -4.16 -10.94
CA MET A 170 -1.23 -4.23 -12.22
C MET A 170 0.30 -4.36 -12.12
N ASP A 171 0.92 -3.95 -11.02
CA ASP A 171 2.37 -4.12 -10.81
C ASP A 171 2.62 -5.18 -9.72
N GLY A 172 2.72 -4.83 -8.46
CA GLY A 172 3.16 -5.77 -7.44
C GLY A 172 2.49 -5.63 -6.08
N VAL A 173 2.72 -6.63 -5.24
CA VAL A 173 2.24 -6.67 -3.86
C VAL A 173 3.41 -6.89 -2.93
N PHE A 174 3.56 -6.01 -1.94
CA PHE A 174 4.66 -6.01 -0.99
C PHE A 174 4.10 -5.86 0.43
N ALA A 175 4.34 -6.83 1.30
CA ALA A 175 3.90 -6.73 2.70
C ALA A 175 4.66 -5.66 3.49
N GLY A 176 5.83 -5.27 3.00
CA GLY A 176 6.65 -4.18 3.52
C GLY A 176 6.42 -2.86 2.81
N GLY A 177 7.39 -1.94 2.97
CA GLY A 177 7.40 -0.65 2.29
C GLY A 177 8.08 -0.68 0.92
N LYS A 178 8.02 0.43 0.21
CA LYS A 178 8.70 0.57 -1.08
C LYS A 178 10.19 0.84 -0.93
N GLY A 179 10.57 1.71 -0.01
CA GLY A 179 11.96 2.04 0.23
C GLY A 179 12.62 2.86 -0.88
N ARG A 180 13.93 2.97 -0.82
CA ARG A 180 14.76 3.71 -1.78
C ARG A 180 15.92 2.89 -2.30
N SER A 181 16.35 3.18 -3.50
CA SER A 181 17.59 2.63 -4.05
C SER A 181 18.79 3.05 -3.20
N VAL A 182 19.63 2.08 -2.86
CA VAL A 182 20.88 2.28 -2.08
C VAL A 182 21.80 3.37 -2.63
N SER A 183 21.72 3.68 -3.93
CA SER A 183 22.52 4.73 -4.55
C SER A 183 22.00 6.16 -4.29
N LYS A 184 20.85 6.29 -3.63
CA LYS A 184 20.14 7.57 -3.41
C LYS A 184 19.80 7.84 -1.96
N CYS A 185 20.41 7.14 -1.02
CA CYS A 185 20.21 7.35 0.41
C CYS A 185 21.53 7.20 1.17
N ALA A 186 21.61 7.81 2.35
CA ALA A 186 22.78 7.70 3.23
C ALA A 186 22.91 6.29 3.78
N ASP A 187 21.78 5.71 4.23
CA ASP A 187 21.69 4.29 4.61
C ASP A 187 20.33 3.73 4.14
N TYR A 188 20.37 2.77 3.20
CA TYR A 188 19.15 2.14 2.67
C TYR A 188 18.28 1.48 3.73
N LYS A 189 18.84 1.14 4.90
CA LYS A 189 18.11 0.55 6.03
C LYS A 189 17.25 1.57 6.78
N THR A 190 17.42 2.85 6.52
CA THR A 190 16.75 3.91 7.27
C THR A 190 15.47 4.42 6.61
N LEU A 191 15.20 4.04 5.38
CA LEU A 191 14.04 4.53 4.62
C LEU A 191 13.17 3.40 4.07
N GLY A 192 11.86 3.51 4.32
CA GLY A 192 10.85 2.56 3.84
C GLY A 192 10.93 1.19 4.52
N GLY A 193 11.70 1.09 5.60
CA GLY A 193 11.88 -0.15 6.34
C GLY A 193 10.70 -0.50 7.23
N ILE A 194 10.62 -1.79 7.59
CA ILE A 194 9.68 -2.30 8.58
C ILE A 194 10.46 -2.78 9.79
N TYR A 195 10.27 -2.12 10.92
CA TYR A 195 10.87 -2.53 12.19
C TYR A 195 9.93 -3.49 12.92
N GLY A 196 9.89 -4.73 12.45
CA GLY A 196 9.03 -5.77 13.02
C GLY A 196 8.62 -6.81 12.00
N ASN A 197 7.50 -7.47 12.26
CA ASN A 197 7.00 -8.57 11.46
C ASN A 197 6.03 -8.10 10.38
N THR A 198 6.17 -8.61 9.15
CA THR A 198 5.23 -8.40 8.05
C THR A 198 4.30 -9.59 7.91
N CYS A 199 3.04 -9.35 7.63
CA CYS A 199 2.03 -10.37 7.36
C CYS A 199 1.34 -10.08 6.02
N LEU A 200 1.44 -11.02 5.09
CA LEU A 200 0.73 -10.97 3.81
C LEU A 200 -0.28 -12.12 3.76
N ILE A 201 -1.54 -11.76 3.54
CA ILE A 201 -2.63 -12.70 3.32
C ILE A 201 -3.20 -12.42 1.93
N ILE A 202 -3.25 -13.43 1.09
CA ILE A 202 -3.87 -13.37 -0.23
C ILE A 202 -4.94 -14.44 -0.27
N ASP A 203 -6.18 -14.01 -0.45
CA ASP A 203 -7.33 -14.88 -0.60
C ASP A 203 -7.73 -14.91 -2.07
N ARG A 204 -7.94 -16.13 -2.60
CA ARG A 204 -8.36 -16.39 -3.99
C ARG A 204 -7.50 -15.68 -5.06
N PRO A 205 -6.17 -15.91 -5.09
CA PRO A 205 -5.31 -15.25 -6.06
C PRO A 205 -5.52 -15.83 -7.46
N VAL A 206 -5.66 -14.94 -8.44
CA VAL A 206 -5.57 -15.28 -9.85
C VAL A 206 -4.44 -14.47 -10.46
N MET A 207 -3.39 -15.14 -10.90
CA MET A 207 -2.29 -14.49 -11.60
C MET A 207 -2.60 -14.47 -13.10
N ARG A 208 -2.73 -13.27 -13.66
CA ARG A 208 -2.99 -13.10 -15.08
C ARG A 208 -2.38 -11.81 -15.58
N TYR A 209 -1.81 -11.85 -16.80
CA TYR A 209 -1.43 -10.64 -17.52
C TYR A 209 -2.71 -9.91 -17.99
N PRO A 210 -2.74 -8.58 -17.95
CA PRO A 210 -3.85 -7.85 -18.53
C PRO A 210 -3.86 -8.12 -20.02
N TYR A 211 -5.03 -8.33 -20.51
CA TYR A 211 -5.25 -8.39 -21.94
C TYR A 211 -5.39 -6.96 -22.48
N TRP A 212 -4.46 -6.53 -23.32
CA TRP A 212 -4.62 -5.27 -24.03
C TRP A 212 -5.58 -5.48 -25.20
N ASP A 213 -6.70 -4.76 -25.17
CA ASP A 213 -7.63 -4.73 -26.29
C ASP A 213 -7.21 -3.61 -27.27
N ASP A 214 -6.57 -4.02 -28.35
CA ASP A 214 -6.10 -3.10 -29.40
C ASP A 214 -7.24 -2.36 -30.11
N ALA A 215 -8.42 -2.96 -30.19
CA ALA A 215 -9.58 -2.37 -30.84
C ALA A 215 -10.15 -1.19 -30.05
N ASN A 216 -10.20 -1.33 -28.73
CA ASN A 216 -10.76 -0.33 -27.83
C ASN A 216 -9.69 0.50 -27.11
N LYS A 217 -8.39 0.22 -27.34
CA LYS A 217 -7.25 0.91 -26.70
C LYS A 217 -7.33 0.93 -25.17
N GLN A 218 -7.70 -0.19 -24.58
CA GLN A 218 -7.86 -0.33 -23.14
C GLN A 218 -7.33 -1.68 -22.65
N TYR A 219 -6.95 -1.72 -21.37
CA TYR A 219 -6.72 -3.00 -20.72
C TYR A 219 -8.06 -3.62 -20.34
N LEU A 220 -8.31 -4.83 -20.84
CA LEU A 220 -9.45 -5.62 -20.39
C LEU A 220 -9.16 -6.16 -19.01
N SER A 221 -10.06 -5.91 -18.08
CA SER A 221 -10.07 -6.65 -16.83
C SER A 221 -10.36 -8.13 -17.14
N PRO A 222 -9.84 -9.06 -16.36
CA PRO A 222 -10.21 -10.48 -16.49
C PRO A 222 -11.71 -10.74 -16.38
N SER A 223 -12.47 -9.83 -15.78
CA SER A 223 -13.93 -9.87 -15.73
C SER A 223 -14.61 -9.56 -17.07
N ASP A 224 -13.89 -8.93 -18.01
CA ASP A 224 -14.41 -8.61 -19.35
C ASP A 224 -14.22 -9.75 -20.34
N ASP A 225 -13.48 -10.80 -19.96
CA ASP A 225 -13.29 -11.99 -20.78
C ASP A 225 -14.49 -12.94 -20.58
N ALA A 226 -15.43 -12.87 -21.50
CA ALA A 226 -16.62 -13.75 -21.53
C ALA A 226 -16.30 -15.25 -21.59
N ASN A 227 -15.03 -15.63 -21.84
CA ASN A 227 -14.56 -17.02 -21.88
C ASN A 227 -13.94 -17.47 -20.56
N MET A 228 -13.87 -16.62 -19.55
CA MET A 228 -13.47 -17.06 -18.22
C MET A 228 -14.62 -17.84 -17.59
N ALA A 229 -14.42 -19.16 -17.47
CA ALA A 229 -15.24 -19.97 -16.59
C ALA A 229 -15.07 -19.41 -15.18
N HIS A 230 -16.04 -18.62 -14.73
CA HIS A 230 -16.15 -18.24 -13.34
C HIS A 230 -16.45 -19.52 -12.57
N PRO A 231 -15.63 -19.93 -11.61
CA PRO A 231 -16.04 -21.01 -10.74
C PRO A 231 -17.31 -20.56 -10.06
N GLU A 232 -18.39 -21.16 -10.48
CA GLU A 232 -19.68 -20.98 -9.83
C GLU A 232 -19.53 -21.49 -8.43
N ASP A 233 -19.44 -20.66 -7.45
CA ASP A 233 -19.83 -21.04 -6.13
C ASP A 233 -20.03 -19.92 -5.14
N ASP A 234 -21.05 -20.13 -4.32
CA ASP A 234 -21.45 -19.50 -3.06
C ASP A 234 -21.58 -17.97 -3.00
N ASN A 235 -22.48 -17.49 -2.25
CA ASN A 235 -22.98 -16.13 -2.02
C ASN A 235 -22.00 -14.93 -2.01
N ASN A 236 -20.71 -15.14 -2.28
CA ASN A 236 -19.66 -14.14 -2.48
C ASN A 236 -18.63 -14.55 -3.55
N LYS A 237 -19.06 -15.24 -4.55
CA LYS A 237 -18.27 -16.07 -5.45
C LYS A 237 -17.33 -15.38 -6.39
N ASP A 238 -17.54 -14.11 -6.62
CA ASP A 238 -17.02 -13.43 -7.78
C ASP A 238 -15.93 -12.40 -7.45
N VAL A 239 -15.34 -12.48 -6.27
CA VAL A 239 -14.26 -11.61 -5.88
C VAL A 239 -12.95 -12.35 -5.96
N TYR A 240 -12.16 -12.03 -6.97
CA TYR A 240 -10.81 -12.54 -7.14
C TYR A 240 -9.80 -11.42 -6.96
N SER A 241 -8.59 -11.78 -6.55
CA SER A 241 -7.45 -10.88 -6.55
C SER A 241 -6.63 -11.15 -7.79
N TYR A 242 -6.41 -10.15 -8.61
CA TYR A 242 -5.63 -10.23 -9.84
C TYR A 242 -4.30 -9.54 -9.65
N PHE A 243 -3.21 -10.24 -10.00
CA PHE A 243 -1.84 -9.74 -9.93
C PHE A 243 -1.16 -9.93 -11.26
N MET A 244 -0.36 -8.94 -11.67
CA MET A 244 0.33 -9.02 -12.94
C MET A 244 1.76 -9.49 -12.84
N GLU A 245 2.51 -9.04 -11.81
CA GLU A 245 3.95 -9.27 -11.84
C GLU A 245 4.50 -9.95 -10.60
N ARG A 246 4.40 -9.32 -9.42
CA ARG A 246 5.25 -9.67 -8.28
C ARG A 246 4.51 -9.69 -6.97
N ILE A 247 4.85 -10.67 -6.14
CA ILE A 247 4.33 -10.79 -4.77
C ILE A 247 5.51 -11.03 -3.82
N TYR A 248 5.70 -10.14 -2.85
CA TYR A 248 6.76 -10.21 -1.87
C TYR A 248 6.24 -10.09 -0.44
N GLY A 249 6.72 -10.97 0.44
CA GLY A 249 6.45 -10.90 1.87
C GLY A 249 7.25 -9.79 2.59
N GLY A 250 8.17 -9.12 1.91
CA GLY A 250 9.01 -8.05 2.44
C GLY A 250 8.87 -6.72 1.71
N CYS A 251 9.89 -5.88 1.80
CA CYS A 251 9.97 -4.59 1.13
C CYS A 251 10.40 -4.71 -0.33
N GLN A 252 10.17 -3.68 -1.14
CA GLN A 252 10.63 -3.64 -2.53
C GLN A 252 12.13 -3.34 -2.62
N ASN A 253 12.61 -2.32 -1.91
CA ASN A 253 13.99 -1.84 -1.94
C ASN A 253 14.62 -1.72 -0.53
N GLY A 254 14.04 -2.36 0.46
CA GLY A 254 14.49 -2.32 1.86
C GLY A 254 15.07 -3.62 2.37
#